data_af939a2b27a736909af9ae7de23037ec
#
_entry.id   af939a2b27a736909af9ae7de23037ec
#
_cell.length_a   1.000
_cell.length_b   1.000
_cell.length_c   1.000
_cell.angle_alpha   90.00
_cell.angle_beta   90.00
_cell.angle_gamma   90.00
#
_symmetry.space_group_name_H-M   'P 1'
#
loop_
_entity.id
_entity.type
_entity.pdbx_description
1 polymer ?
#
loop_
_entity_poly.entity_id
_entity_poly.type
_entity_poly.pdbx_seq_one_letter_code
_entity_poly.pdbx_strand_id
1 'polypeptide(L)'
;MQYKWPLMKNNITLRDRLKLAKFVLTSDRFTNGKKVREFESKWNDWLGSKYSLYVSSGSTANYLLLSAIKELYGLKDGDKVLVPACTWVTNVGPVIQLGFTPIFCDINLDNFSFCEQDLE
;
A
#
# COMPACT_ATOMS: atom_id res chain seq x y z
N MET A 1 -16.53 12.55 29.04
CA MET A 1 -15.36 11.70 28.70
C MET A 1 -14.78 12.20 27.39
N GLN A 2 -13.51 12.56 27.37
CA GLN A 2 -12.84 13.00 26.15
C GLN A 2 -12.10 11.78 25.57
N TYR A 3 -12.65 11.15 24.54
CA TYR A 3 -12.00 10.05 23.84
C TYR A 3 -10.82 10.61 23.05
N LYS A 4 -9.61 10.18 23.36
CA LYS A 4 -8.42 10.46 22.57
C LYS A 4 -8.10 9.22 21.72
N TRP A 5 -8.37 9.30 20.45
CA TRP A 5 -7.96 8.30 19.47
C TRP A 5 -6.72 8.82 18.73
N PRO A 6 -5.50 8.46 19.16
CA PRO A 6 -4.33 8.88 18.43
C PRO A 6 -4.28 8.15 17.09
N LEU A 7 -3.99 8.88 16.02
CA LEU A 7 -3.86 8.32 14.69
C LEU A 7 -2.79 7.22 14.62
N MET A 8 -1.78 7.33 15.47
CA MET A 8 -0.67 6.38 15.51
C MET A 8 -0.06 6.28 16.91
N LYS A 9 0.32 5.07 17.31
CA LYS A 9 1.16 4.82 18.48
C LYS A 9 2.56 4.42 18.02
N ASN A 10 3.57 5.10 18.54
CA ASN A 10 4.96 4.74 18.24
C ASN A 10 5.34 3.44 18.97
N ASN A 11 5.54 2.38 18.21
CA ASN A 11 5.96 1.06 18.71
C ASN A 11 7.47 0.82 18.56
N ILE A 12 8.26 1.83 18.16
CA ILE A 12 9.72 1.71 18.01
C ILE A 12 10.36 1.74 19.39
N THR A 13 10.92 0.60 19.78
CA THR A 13 11.59 0.43 21.08
C THR A 13 13.02 1.00 21.08
N LEU A 14 13.63 1.14 22.26
CA LEU A 14 15.05 1.52 22.36
C LEU A 14 15.96 0.50 21.64
N ARG A 15 15.61 -0.79 21.71
CA ARG A 15 16.35 -1.85 21.00
C ARG A 15 16.34 -1.65 19.50
N ASP A 16 15.20 -1.23 18.94
CA ASP A 16 15.07 -0.96 17.49
C ASP A 16 15.89 0.25 17.08
N ARG A 17 15.88 1.31 17.89
CA ARG A 17 16.71 2.51 17.68
C ARG A 17 18.21 2.18 17.71
N LEU A 18 18.67 1.36 18.67
CA LEU A 18 20.06 0.94 18.74
C LEU A 18 20.47 0.07 17.54
N LYS A 19 19.59 -0.83 17.08
CA LYS A 19 19.82 -1.62 15.85
C LYS A 19 19.90 -0.73 14.61
N LEU A 20 19.02 0.29 14.51
CA LEU A 20 19.05 1.24 13.42
C LEU A 20 20.34 2.07 13.44
N ALA A 21 20.76 2.59 14.61
CA ALA A 21 22.01 3.32 14.75
C ALA A 21 23.21 2.46 14.33
N LYS A 22 23.28 1.20 14.79
CA LYS A 22 24.31 0.26 14.35
C LYS A 22 24.29 0.06 12.84
N PHE A 23 23.11 -0.14 12.24
CA PHE A 23 22.99 -0.30 10.80
C PHE A 23 23.52 0.92 10.05
N VAL A 24 23.16 2.13 10.47
CA VAL A 24 23.63 3.38 9.84
C VAL A 24 25.13 3.53 9.91
N LEU A 25 25.75 3.14 11.04
CA LEU A 25 27.21 3.26 11.27
C LEU A 25 28.03 2.18 10.55
N THR A 26 27.41 1.04 10.18
CA THR A 26 28.17 -0.13 9.69
C THR A 26 27.78 -0.56 8.27
N SER A 27 26.80 0.09 7.65
CA SER A 27 26.32 -0.32 6.33
C SER A 27 26.89 0.58 5.22
N ASP A 28 27.39 -0.05 4.17
CA ASP A 28 27.89 0.66 2.98
C ASP A 28 26.76 1.06 2.01
N ARG A 29 25.57 0.46 2.19
CA ARG A 29 24.46 0.67 1.27
C ARG A 29 23.13 0.80 1.99
N PHE A 30 22.44 1.96 1.81
CA PHE A 30 21.17 2.30 2.46
C PHE A 30 19.95 2.06 1.57
N THR A 31 20.13 1.98 0.26
CA THR A 31 19.03 1.83 -0.71
C THR A 31 19.12 0.49 -1.43
N ASN A 32 18.00 -0.21 -1.54
CA ASN A 32 17.87 -1.48 -2.26
C ASN A 32 19.01 -2.48 -1.93
N GLY A 33 19.39 -2.56 -0.66
CA GLY A 33 20.49 -3.38 -0.15
C GLY A 33 20.02 -4.75 0.35
N LYS A 34 20.97 -5.46 1.01
CA LYS A 34 20.73 -6.79 1.58
C LYS A 34 19.52 -6.84 2.52
N LYS A 35 19.27 -5.79 3.31
CA LYS A 35 18.16 -5.73 4.26
C LYS A 35 16.78 -5.72 3.58
N VAL A 36 16.66 -5.09 2.42
CA VAL A 36 15.43 -5.14 1.62
C VAL A 36 15.17 -6.57 1.16
N ARG A 37 16.17 -7.26 0.61
CA ARG A 37 16.03 -8.64 0.15
C ARG A 37 15.71 -9.61 1.28
N GLU A 38 16.34 -9.44 2.45
CA GLU A 38 16.02 -10.22 3.66
C GLU A 38 14.57 -10.01 4.10
N PHE A 39 14.07 -8.77 4.00
CA PHE A 39 12.68 -8.45 4.32
C PHE A 39 11.73 -9.11 3.31
N GLU A 40 11.96 -8.93 2.02
CA GLU A 40 11.15 -9.50 0.94
C GLU A 40 11.05 -11.04 1.07
N SER A 41 12.19 -11.72 1.34
CA SER A 41 12.21 -13.16 1.56
C SER A 41 11.37 -13.60 2.75
N LYS A 42 11.56 -12.96 3.91
CA LYS A 42 10.79 -13.28 5.13
C LYS A 42 9.30 -12.97 4.97
N TRP A 43 8.97 -11.93 4.21
CA TRP A 43 7.60 -11.58 3.91
C TRP A 43 6.95 -12.61 3.01
N ASN A 44 7.68 -13.12 2.01
CA ASN A 44 7.25 -14.24 1.17
C ASN A 44 6.94 -15.48 2.00
N ASP A 45 7.85 -15.85 2.91
CA ASP A 45 7.68 -17.03 3.77
C ASP A 45 6.44 -16.88 4.67
N TRP A 46 6.24 -15.69 5.24
CA TRP A 46 5.11 -15.41 6.12
C TRP A 46 3.77 -15.37 5.37
N LEU A 47 3.74 -14.76 4.19
CA LEU A 47 2.53 -14.59 3.38
C LEU A 47 2.19 -15.82 2.54
N GLY A 48 3.16 -16.72 2.30
CA GLY A 48 3.04 -17.84 1.37
C GLY A 48 3.10 -17.41 -0.11
N SER A 49 3.66 -16.24 -0.40
CA SER A 49 3.83 -15.74 -1.76
C SER A 49 5.17 -16.16 -2.35
N LYS A 50 5.25 -16.29 -3.68
CA LYS A 50 6.49 -16.62 -4.37
C LYS A 50 7.44 -15.43 -4.45
N TYR A 51 6.88 -14.23 -4.61
CA TYR A 51 7.65 -12.99 -4.77
C TYR A 51 6.97 -11.86 -4.00
N SER A 52 7.77 -10.96 -3.47
CA SER A 52 7.35 -9.67 -2.91
C SER A 52 8.31 -8.59 -3.34
N LEU A 53 7.78 -7.40 -3.50
CA LEU A 53 8.55 -6.22 -3.85
C LEU A 53 8.37 -5.16 -2.77
N TYR A 54 9.46 -4.77 -2.12
CA TYR A 54 9.45 -3.68 -1.16
C TYR A 54 9.52 -2.33 -1.89
N VAL A 55 8.59 -1.45 -1.58
CA VAL A 55 8.47 -0.11 -2.16
C VAL A 55 8.47 0.97 -1.09
N SER A 56 8.62 2.22 -1.49
CA SER A 56 8.79 3.35 -0.58
C SER A 56 7.55 3.72 0.23
N SER A 57 6.36 3.38 -0.25
CA SER A 57 5.09 3.73 0.40
C SER A 57 3.93 2.88 -0.12
N GLY A 58 2.80 2.91 0.59
CA GLY A 58 1.55 2.31 0.13
C GLY A 58 1.05 2.94 -1.18
N SER A 59 1.26 4.24 -1.38
CA SER A 59 0.92 4.90 -2.65
C SER A 59 1.67 4.30 -3.83
N THR A 60 2.98 4.08 -3.66
CA THR A 60 3.81 3.44 -4.69
C THR A 60 3.40 1.99 -4.91
N ALA A 61 3.01 1.28 -3.85
CA ALA A 61 2.51 -0.09 -3.96
C ALA A 61 1.23 -0.15 -4.80
N ASN A 62 0.26 0.72 -4.52
CA ASN A 62 -0.99 0.80 -5.27
C ASN A 62 -0.74 1.18 -6.75
N TYR A 63 0.16 2.13 -6.99
CA TYR A 63 0.51 2.51 -8.36
C TYR A 63 1.12 1.34 -9.14
N LEU A 64 2.08 0.64 -8.56
CA LEU A 64 2.73 -0.52 -9.19
C LEU A 64 1.75 -1.68 -9.42
N LEU A 65 0.86 -1.94 -8.46
CA LEU A 65 -0.17 -2.96 -8.59
C LEU A 65 -1.08 -2.67 -9.78
N LEU A 66 -1.64 -1.48 -9.86
CA LEU A 66 -2.52 -1.08 -10.96
C LEU A 66 -1.78 -1.02 -12.31
N SER A 67 -0.51 -0.57 -12.30
CA SER A 67 0.33 -0.58 -13.50
C SER A 67 0.56 -2.00 -14.02
N ALA A 68 0.84 -2.95 -13.12
CA ALA A 68 1.00 -4.36 -13.48
C ALA A 68 -0.30 -4.98 -14.01
N ILE A 69 -1.44 -4.66 -13.40
CA ILE A 69 -2.77 -5.10 -13.87
C ILE A 69 -3.05 -4.52 -15.26
N LYS A 70 -2.78 -3.23 -15.47
CA LYS A 70 -2.94 -2.58 -16.78
C LYS A 70 -2.18 -3.32 -17.87
N GLU A 71 -0.92 -3.63 -17.61
CA GLU A 71 -0.06 -4.33 -18.56
C GLU A 71 -0.50 -5.78 -18.80
N LEU A 72 -0.75 -6.54 -17.73
CA LEU A 72 -1.11 -7.96 -17.82
C LEU A 72 -2.42 -8.21 -18.55
N TYR A 73 -3.41 -7.34 -18.38
CA TYR A 73 -4.74 -7.50 -18.97
C TYR A 73 -4.94 -6.61 -20.21
N GLY A 74 -3.93 -5.86 -20.62
CA GLY A 74 -4.01 -4.99 -21.81
C GLY A 74 -5.03 -3.87 -21.68
N LEU A 75 -5.26 -3.37 -20.44
CA LEU A 75 -6.22 -2.32 -20.15
C LEU A 75 -5.79 -0.99 -20.80
N LYS A 76 -6.75 -0.16 -21.14
CA LYS A 76 -6.54 1.09 -21.89
C LYS A 76 -6.85 2.31 -21.02
N ASP A 77 -6.37 3.46 -21.47
CA ASP A 77 -6.79 4.74 -20.91
C ASP A 77 -8.31 4.90 -21.07
N GLY A 78 -8.96 5.37 -20.01
CA GLY A 78 -10.41 5.49 -19.93
C GLY A 78 -11.13 4.25 -19.38
N ASP A 79 -10.46 3.10 -19.24
CA ASP A 79 -11.05 1.95 -18.57
C ASP A 79 -11.44 2.30 -17.14
N LYS A 80 -12.54 1.72 -16.66
CA LYS A 80 -13.15 2.09 -15.39
C LYS A 80 -12.62 1.27 -14.25
N VAL A 81 -12.36 1.93 -13.12
CA VAL A 81 -11.93 1.29 -11.87
C VAL A 81 -12.87 1.74 -10.75
N LEU A 82 -13.52 0.77 -10.09
CA LEU A 82 -14.34 1.04 -8.92
C LEU A 82 -13.47 1.43 -7.74
N VAL A 83 -13.83 2.52 -7.09
CA VAL A 83 -13.17 3.03 -5.89
C VAL A 83 -14.21 3.43 -4.85
N PRO A 84 -13.98 3.18 -3.54
CA PRO A 84 -14.90 3.66 -2.51
C PRO A 84 -14.95 5.18 -2.48
N ALA A 85 -16.15 5.77 -2.32
CA ALA A 85 -16.30 7.22 -2.20
C ALA A 85 -15.61 7.77 -0.93
N CYS A 86 -15.60 6.98 0.15
CA CYS A 86 -14.88 7.28 1.38
C CYS A 86 -13.63 6.40 1.48
N THR A 87 -12.49 6.91 1.04
CA THR A 87 -11.23 6.18 1.05
C THR A 87 -10.03 7.12 1.13
N TRP A 88 -8.85 6.55 1.32
CA TRP A 88 -7.62 7.33 1.30
C TRP A 88 -7.26 7.73 -0.14
N VAL A 89 -6.76 8.95 -0.31
CA VAL A 89 -6.40 9.51 -1.63
C VAL A 89 -5.47 8.60 -2.46
N THR A 90 -4.66 7.77 -1.80
CA THR A 90 -3.74 6.84 -2.46
C THR A 90 -4.42 5.67 -3.16
N ASN A 91 -5.71 5.47 -2.95
CA ASN A 91 -6.51 4.47 -3.67
C ASN A 91 -7.08 5.03 -4.97
N VAL A 92 -7.28 6.34 -5.05
CA VAL A 92 -7.82 7.04 -6.23
C VAL A 92 -6.70 7.61 -7.11
N GLY A 93 -5.67 8.19 -6.50
CA GLY A 93 -4.56 8.83 -7.21
C GLY A 93 -3.94 7.97 -8.32
N PRO A 94 -3.52 6.72 -8.04
CA PRO A 94 -2.95 5.83 -9.05
C PRO A 94 -3.90 5.50 -10.20
N VAL A 95 -5.20 5.42 -9.95
CA VAL A 95 -6.23 5.19 -10.99
C VAL A 95 -6.16 6.30 -12.04
N ILE A 96 -6.17 7.56 -11.57
CA ILE A 96 -6.10 8.73 -12.44
C ILE A 96 -4.72 8.84 -13.12
N GLN A 97 -3.64 8.63 -12.37
CA GLN A 97 -2.27 8.73 -12.89
C GLN A 97 -1.97 7.73 -14.01
N LEU A 98 -2.63 6.57 -13.99
CA LEU A 98 -2.50 5.54 -15.02
C LEU A 98 -3.49 5.70 -16.18
N GLY A 99 -4.23 6.81 -16.22
CA GLY A 99 -5.20 7.10 -17.29
C GLY A 99 -6.52 6.38 -17.15
N PHE A 100 -6.78 5.69 -16.05
CA PHE A 100 -8.09 5.07 -15.77
C PHE A 100 -9.12 6.10 -15.33
N THR A 101 -10.39 5.75 -15.47
CA THR A 101 -11.53 6.53 -14.99
C THR A 101 -12.03 5.96 -13.66
N PRO A 102 -11.90 6.68 -12.54
CA PRO A 102 -12.45 6.22 -11.27
C PRO A 102 -13.99 6.29 -11.30
N ILE A 103 -14.63 5.21 -10.91
CA ILE A 103 -16.06 5.15 -10.64
C ILE A 103 -16.25 5.05 -9.15
N PHE A 104 -16.83 6.10 -8.56
CA PHE A 104 -17.06 6.13 -7.13
C PHE A 104 -18.30 5.32 -6.77
N CYS A 105 -18.15 4.43 -5.82
CA CYS A 105 -19.20 3.64 -5.21
C CYS A 105 -19.36 4.08 -3.75
N ASP A 106 -20.58 4.26 -3.28
CA ASP A 106 -20.82 4.62 -1.90
C ASP A 106 -20.41 3.50 -0.94
N ILE A 107 -20.30 3.83 0.33
CA ILE A 107 -19.90 2.89 1.38
C ILE A 107 -21.10 2.52 2.25
N ASN A 108 -21.14 1.28 2.69
CA ASN A 108 -22.03 0.84 3.74
C ASN A 108 -21.57 1.39 5.09
N LEU A 109 -22.44 2.10 5.80
CA LEU A 109 -22.10 2.78 7.07
C LEU A 109 -21.87 1.82 8.23
N ASP A 110 -22.34 0.57 8.15
CA ASP A 110 -22.20 -0.41 9.22
C ASP A 110 -20.81 -1.07 9.22
N ASN A 111 -20.22 -1.27 8.05
CA ASN A 111 -18.95 -2.01 7.90
C ASN A 111 -17.89 -1.31 7.06
N PHE A 112 -18.20 -0.14 6.49
CA PHE A 112 -17.33 0.66 5.62
C PHE A 112 -16.84 -0.06 4.36
N SER A 113 -17.49 -1.16 3.95
CA SER A 113 -17.26 -1.81 2.66
C SER A 113 -18.02 -1.08 1.54
N PHE A 114 -17.86 -1.53 0.30
CA PHE A 114 -18.70 -1.07 -0.80
C PHE A 114 -20.19 -1.28 -0.50
N CYS A 115 -21.03 -0.36 -0.92
CA CYS A 115 -22.47 -0.51 -0.90
C CYS A 115 -22.86 -1.49 -2.02
N GLU A 116 -23.41 -2.66 -1.67
CA GLU A 116 -23.78 -3.69 -2.63
C GLU A 116 -24.81 -3.21 -3.65
N GLN A 117 -25.69 -2.31 -3.23
CA GLN A 117 -26.74 -1.73 -4.08
C GLN A 117 -26.17 -0.84 -5.19
N ASP A 118 -24.98 -0.29 -5.01
CA ASP A 118 -24.33 0.56 -6.00
C ASP A 118 -23.41 -0.24 -6.95
N LEU A 119 -23.28 -1.54 -6.72
CA LEU A 119 -22.46 -2.43 -7.58
C LEU A 119 -23.24 -3.08 -8.72
N GLU A 120 -24.59 -2.93 -8.74
CA GLU A 120 -25.47 -3.38 -9.81
C GLU A 120 -25.63 -2.31 -10.88
#